data_4f5ef9ed82cb0b252c1674814fa4e9b5
#
_entry.id   4f5ef9ed82cb0b252c1674814fa4e9b5
#
_cell.length_a   1.000
_cell.length_b   1.000
_cell.length_c   1.000
_cell.angle_alpha   90.00
_cell.angle_beta   90.00
_cell.angle_gamma   90.00
#
_symmetry.space_group_name_H-M   'P 1'
#
loop_
_entity.id
_entity.type
_entity.pdbx_description
1 polymer ?
#
loop_
_entity_poly.entity_id
_entity_poly.type
_entity_poly.pdbx_seq_one_letter_code
_entity_poly.pdbx_strand_id
1 'polypeptide(L)'
;MTKKINSKFLKLIKYYSLINYNLVYDKKSINRYKNNISNSKRNKAELLRNLSDSINKIKNCELKKSATNQVFADGDFNSKIMIIGEGPGSNEDKEGLPFVGRAGQLLDKMLQSINLDRKNVYITNVVNYRPPENRRPTDNEIKKYFPYLEKHIELINPKILILLGSTALNTIIGNEEVISKARGKWFARKIGKCSTLIIASFHPAFLMRQPEQ
;
A
#
# COMPACT_ATOMS: atom_id res chain seq x y z
N MET A 1 57.20 -0.53 -9.38
CA MET A 1 56.68 0.14 -10.62
C MET A 1 55.42 0.93 -10.28
N THR A 2 55.55 2.20 -10.00
CA THR A 2 54.42 3.12 -9.74
C THR A 2 53.80 3.53 -11.08
N LYS A 3 52.61 3.00 -11.40
CA LYS A 3 51.85 3.44 -12.57
C LYS A 3 51.50 4.93 -12.42
N LYS A 4 52.05 5.79 -13.32
CA LYS A 4 51.66 7.19 -13.43
C LYS A 4 50.12 7.27 -13.64
N ILE A 5 49.44 7.88 -12.68
CA ILE A 5 48.01 8.15 -12.78
C ILE A 5 47.80 9.19 -13.88
N ASN A 6 46.95 8.89 -14.85
CA ASN A 6 46.66 9.77 -15.99
C ASN A 6 46.02 11.09 -15.49
N SER A 7 46.54 12.24 -16.01
CA SER A 7 46.08 13.58 -15.62
C SER A 7 44.58 13.82 -15.82
N LYS A 8 43.96 13.16 -16.84
CA LYS A 8 42.51 13.17 -17.06
C LYS A 8 41.76 12.50 -15.92
N PHE A 9 42.33 11.42 -15.36
CA PHE A 9 41.72 10.69 -14.25
C PHE A 9 41.74 11.49 -12.94
N LEU A 10 42.83 12.21 -12.67
CA LEU A 10 42.93 13.14 -11.54
C LEU A 10 41.92 14.30 -11.63
N LYS A 11 41.69 14.84 -12.83
CA LYS A 11 40.69 15.87 -13.07
C LYS A 11 39.25 15.34 -12.81
N LEU A 12 38.98 14.11 -13.21
CA LEU A 12 37.70 13.45 -12.99
C LEU A 12 37.41 13.23 -11.48
N ILE A 13 38.43 12.76 -10.72
CA ILE A 13 38.33 12.58 -9.27
C ILE A 13 38.05 13.92 -8.57
N LYS A 14 38.77 14.99 -8.95
CA LYS A 14 38.53 16.34 -8.43
C LYS A 14 37.12 16.85 -8.74
N TYR A 15 36.63 16.62 -9.95
CA TYR A 15 35.27 16.99 -10.33
C TYR A 15 34.21 16.28 -9.46
N TYR A 16 34.35 14.97 -9.27
CA TYR A 16 33.44 14.20 -8.42
C TYR A 16 33.51 14.56 -6.93
N SER A 17 34.68 14.95 -6.42
CA SER A 17 34.80 15.44 -5.05
C SER A 17 34.12 16.80 -4.84
N LEU A 18 34.12 17.67 -5.85
CA LEU A 18 33.46 18.98 -5.83
C LEU A 18 31.92 18.88 -5.77
N ILE A 19 31.34 17.78 -6.29
CA ILE A 19 29.89 17.50 -6.24
C ILE A 19 29.52 16.54 -5.09
N ASN A 20 30.40 16.40 -4.09
CA ASN A 20 30.24 15.48 -2.93
C ASN A 20 29.99 13.99 -3.34
N TYR A 21 30.49 13.57 -4.50
CA TYR A 21 30.38 12.19 -4.97
C TYR A 21 31.68 11.44 -4.63
N ASN A 22 31.69 10.74 -3.50
CA ASN A 22 32.82 9.94 -3.06
C ASN A 22 32.94 8.63 -3.86
N LEU A 23 33.80 8.62 -4.87
CA LEU A 23 34.16 7.40 -5.61
C LEU A 23 35.17 6.60 -4.80
N VAL A 24 34.77 5.47 -4.25
CA VAL A 24 35.67 4.50 -3.64
C VAL A 24 36.01 3.44 -4.68
N TYR A 25 37.26 3.38 -5.10
CA TYR A 25 37.74 2.38 -6.03
C TYR A 25 38.21 1.13 -5.28
N ASP A 26 37.56 -0.01 -5.54
CA ASP A 26 38.07 -1.32 -5.11
C ASP A 26 38.52 -2.14 -6.33
N LYS A 27 39.42 -3.10 -6.11
CA LYS A 27 39.95 -4.01 -7.16
C LYS A 27 38.85 -4.88 -7.79
N LYS A 28 37.69 -5.04 -7.13
CA LYS A 28 36.48 -5.68 -7.66
C LYS A 28 35.37 -4.66 -7.69
N SER A 29 34.62 -4.60 -8.80
CA SER A 29 33.43 -3.76 -8.90
C SER A 29 32.37 -4.26 -7.91
N ILE A 30 32.09 -3.47 -6.88
CA ILE A 30 31.03 -3.76 -5.92
C ILE A 30 29.77 -3.12 -6.45
N ASN A 31 28.77 -3.91 -6.82
CA ASN A 31 27.45 -3.40 -7.20
C ASN A 31 26.67 -3.02 -5.92
N ARG A 32 26.99 -1.86 -5.35
CA ARG A 32 26.35 -1.33 -4.13
C ARG A 32 24.86 -1.07 -4.32
N TYR A 33 24.42 -0.87 -5.55
CA TYR A 33 23.02 -0.63 -5.89
C TYR A 33 22.16 -1.89 -5.71
N LYS A 34 22.65 -3.06 -6.16
CA LYS A 34 21.95 -4.34 -5.97
C LYS A 34 21.84 -4.75 -4.50
N ASN A 35 22.90 -4.57 -3.71
CA ASN A 35 22.89 -4.96 -2.30
C ASN A 35 21.98 -4.09 -1.44
N ASN A 36 21.92 -2.77 -1.69
CA ASN A 36 21.03 -1.87 -0.96
C ASN A 36 19.56 -2.10 -1.31
N ILE A 37 19.24 -2.40 -2.57
CA ILE A 37 17.85 -2.70 -2.99
C ILE A 37 17.41 -4.05 -2.41
N SER A 38 18.24 -5.08 -2.39
CA SER A 38 17.89 -6.39 -1.84
C SER A 38 17.69 -6.34 -0.31
N ASN A 39 18.52 -5.61 0.41
CA ASN A 39 18.41 -5.43 1.85
C ASN A 39 17.19 -4.57 2.22
N SER A 40 16.91 -3.51 1.49
CA SER A 40 15.72 -2.67 1.68
C SER A 40 14.42 -3.45 1.44
N LYS A 41 14.37 -4.28 0.39
CA LYS A 41 13.21 -5.13 0.10
C LYS A 41 12.99 -6.21 1.17
N ARG A 42 14.05 -6.86 1.64
CA ARG A 42 13.97 -7.85 2.72
C ARG A 42 13.46 -7.21 4.02
N ASN A 43 13.99 -6.05 4.38
CA ASN A 43 13.55 -5.30 5.56
C ASN A 43 12.06 -4.91 5.45
N LYS A 44 11.59 -4.43 4.27
CA LYS A 44 10.20 -4.04 4.06
C LYS A 44 9.24 -5.22 4.20
N ALA A 45 9.58 -6.38 3.62
CA ALA A 45 8.76 -7.59 3.75
C ALA A 45 8.66 -8.07 5.20
N GLU A 46 9.75 -8.00 5.96
CA GLU A 46 9.78 -8.32 7.39
C GLU A 46 8.92 -7.34 8.20
N LEU A 47 9.02 -6.04 7.94
CA LEU A 47 8.20 -5.03 8.61
C LEU A 47 6.70 -5.22 8.34
N LEU A 48 6.31 -5.63 7.12
CA LEU A 48 4.94 -5.95 6.79
C LEU A 48 4.46 -7.22 7.51
N ARG A 49 5.29 -8.25 7.64
CA ARG A 49 4.97 -9.45 8.44
C ARG A 49 4.75 -9.05 9.91
N ASN A 50 5.65 -8.27 10.49
CA ASN A 50 5.53 -7.79 11.87
C ASN A 50 4.25 -6.95 12.08
N LEU A 51 3.84 -6.16 11.08
CA LEU A 51 2.58 -5.44 11.11
C LEU A 51 1.39 -6.39 11.07
N SER A 52 1.40 -7.39 10.19
CA SER A 52 0.37 -8.45 10.12
C SER A 52 0.23 -9.19 11.44
N ASP A 53 1.35 -9.60 12.06
CA ASP A 53 1.38 -10.23 13.36
C ASP A 53 0.83 -9.34 14.47
N SER A 54 1.10 -8.03 14.39
CA SER A 54 0.58 -7.04 15.35
C SER A 54 -0.93 -6.91 15.25
N ILE A 55 -1.48 -6.87 14.02
CA ILE A 55 -2.93 -6.90 13.77
C ILE A 55 -3.54 -8.20 14.32
N ASN A 56 -2.86 -9.33 14.11
CA ASN A 56 -3.31 -10.62 14.62
C ASN A 56 -3.31 -10.69 16.16
N LYS A 57 -2.51 -9.86 16.83
CA LYS A 57 -2.43 -9.77 18.31
C LYS A 57 -3.38 -8.73 18.92
N ILE A 58 -4.21 -8.04 18.12
CA ILE A 58 -5.19 -7.08 18.65
C ILE A 58 -6.11 -7.78 19.66
N LYS A 59 -6.16 -7.25 20.88
CA LYS A 59 -7.03 -7.74 21.95
C LYS A 59 -8.44 -7.14 21.84
N ASN A 60 -9.43 -7.85 22.36
CA ASN A 60 -10.83 -7.39 22.39
C ASN A 60 -11.34 -6.94 21.01
N CYS A 61 -11.06 -7.73 19.99
CA CYS A 61 -11.47 -7.49 18.61
C CYS A 61 -12.64 -8.40 18.23
N GLU A 62 -13.85 -7.85 18.20
CA GLU A 62 -15.05 -8.59 17.84
C GLU A 62 -14.99 -9.16 16.42
N LEU A 63 -14.44 -8.38 15.46
CA LEU A 63 -14.27 -8.84 14.08
C LEU A 63 -13.43 -10.13 14.02
N LYS A 64 -12.40 -10.23 14.83
CA LYS A 64 -11.54 -11.42 14.87
C LYS A 64 -12.24 -12.66 15.42
N LYS A 65 -13.21 -12.48 16.33
CA LYS A 65 -13.95 -13.62 16.92
C LYS A 65 -14.86 -14.31 15.90
N SER A 66 -15.37 -13.56 14.94
CA SER A 66 -16.33 -14.04 13.94
C SER A 66 -15.71 -14.38 12.58
N ALA A 67 -14.48 -13.96 12.32
CA ALA A 67 -13.78 -14.21 11.07
C ALA A 67 -12.96 -15.51 11.11
N THR A 68 -12.80 -16.14 9.96
CA THR A 68 -11.99 -17.34 9.77
C THR A 68 -10.51 -17.00 9.60
N ASN A 69 -10.21 -16.02 8.75
CA ASN A 69 -8.84 -15.64 8.40
C ASN A 69 -8.62 -14.14 8.55
N GLN A 70 -7.36 -13.78 8.79
CA GLN A 70 -6.89 -12.42 8.58
C GLN A 70 -6.70 -12.18 7.08
N VAL A 71 -7.32 -11.14 6.56
CA VAL A 71 -7.15 -10.66 5.18
C VAL A 71 -6.22 -9.46 5.21
N PHE A 72 -4.92 -9.70 5.06
CA PHE A 72 -3.92 -8.64 5.24
C PHE A 72 -3.78 -7.77 4.01
N ALA A 73 -3.28 -8.33 2.92
CA ALA A 73 -3.05 -7.60 1.67
C ALA A 73 -2.76 -8.57 0.51
N ASP A 74 -2.78 -8.02 -0.72
CA ASP A 74 -2.39 -8.68 -1.96
C ASP A 74 -1.65 -7.70 -2.89
N GLY A 75 -0.85 -8.22 -3.82
CA GLY A 75 -0.13 -7.44 -4.82
C GLY A 75 1.33 -7.13 -4.47
N ASP A 76 1.92 -6.16 -5.18
CA ASP A 76 3.34 -5.80 -5.01
C ASP A 76 3.53 -4.75 -3.90
N PHE A 77 4.15 -5.11 -2.80
CA PHE A 77 4.47 -4.19 -1.70
C PHE A 77 5.48 -3.08 -2.08
N ASN A 78 6.07 -3.10 -3.27
CA ASN A 78 6.87 -2.00 -3.82
C ASN A 78 6.09 -1.13 -4.81
N SER A 79 4.81 -1.41 -5.02
CA SER A 79 3.96 -0.63 -5.90
C SER A 79 3.90 0.84 -5.47
N LYS A 80 3.72 1.70 -6.46
CA LYS A 80 3.47 3.14 -6.26
C LYS A 80 1.98 3.45 -6.10
N ILE A 81 1.13 2.46 -6.33
CA ILE A 81 -0.32 2.56 -6.24
C ILE A 81 -0.80 1.61 -5.14
N MET A 82 -1.50 2.15 -4.15
CA MET A 82 -2.14 1.37 -3.10
C MET A 82 -3.65 1.57 -3.16
N ILE A 83 -4.39 0.48 -3.02
CA ILE A 83 -5.85 0.46 -3.06
C ILE A 83 -6.36 0.04 -1.68
N ILE A 84 -7.32 0.79 -1.15
CA ILE A 84 -7.91 0.50 0.16
C ILE A 84 -9.43 0.37 0.00
N GLY A 85 -9.95 -0.80 0.35
CA GLY A 85 -11.38 -1.07 0.48
C GLY A 85 -11.88 -0.94 1.91
N GLU A 86 -13.13 -1.33 2.16
CA GLU A 86 -13.77 -1.29 3.46
C GLU A 86 -13.31 -2.42 4.38
N GLY A 87 -13.55 -3.65 3.98
CA GLY A 87 -13.27 -4.85 4.77
C GLY A 87 -13.52 -6.12 3.97
N PRO A 88 -13.09 -7.29 4.50
CA PRO A 88 -13.28 -8.57 3.83
C PRO A 88 -14.75 -8.99 3.77
N GLY A 89 -15.15 -9.58 2.66
CA GLY A 89 -16.37 -10.33 2.52
C GLY A 89 -16.16 -11.83 2.81
N SER A 90 -17.19 -12.64 2.51
CA SER A 90 -17.16 -14.08 2.81
C SER A 90 -16.09 -14.84 2.04
N ASN A 91 -15.85 -14.49 0.77
CA ASN A 91 -14.85 -15.17 -0.05
C ASN A 91 -13.43 -14.76 0.40
N GLU A 92 -13.24 -13.48 0.68
CA GLU A 92 -11.99 -12.94 1.19
C GLU A 92 -11.61 -13.57 2.53
N ASP A 93 -12.59 -13.75 3.42
CA ASP A 93 -12.40 -14.40 4.72
C ASP A 93 -12.00 -15.88 4.59
N LYS A 94 -12.54 -16.59 3.58
CA LYS A 94 -12.18 -17.98 3.30
C LYS A 94 -10.77 -18.12 2.72
N GLU A 95 -10.40 -17.22 1.78
CA GLU A 95 -9.15 -17.31 1.05
C GLU A 95 -7.99 -16.56 1.73
N GLY A 96 -8.28 -15.67 2.69
CA GLY A 96 -7.28 -14.82 3.35
C GLY A 96 -6.72 -13.72 2.45
N LEU A 97 -7.33 -13.45 1.30
CA LEU A 97 -6.88 -12.46 0.32
C LEU A 97 -7.96 -11.40 0.05
N PRO A 98 -7.59 -10.11 -0.12
CA PRO A 98 -8.55 -9.04 -0.38
C PRO A 98 -9.07 -9.10 -1.83
N PHE A 99 -10.35 -8.75 -2.00
CA PHE A 99 -10.99 -8.61 -3.31
C PHE A 99 -10.91 -9.85 -4.20
N VAL A 100 -11.22 -11.02 -3.68
CA VAL A 100 -11.29 -12.29 -4.45
C VAL A 100 -12.70 -12.65 -4.89
N GLY A 101 -13.74 -12.10 -4.25
CA GLY A 101 -15.13 -12.31 -4.63
C GLY A 101 -15.53 -11.51 -5.88
N ARG A 102 -16.86 -11.48 -6.17
CA ARG A 102 -17.42 -10.81 -7.36
C ARG A 102 -17.01 -9.34 -7.47
N ALA A 103 -16.97 -8.60 -6.35
CA ALA A 103 -16.50 -7.22 -6.31
C ALA A 103 -15.01 -7.10 -6.70
N GLY A 104 -14.20 -8.07 -6.30
CA GLY A 104 -12.79 -8.16 -6.67
C GLY A 104 -12.58 -8.43 -8.15
N GLN A 105 -13.38 -9.33 -8.73
CA GLN A 105 -13.36 -9.59 -10.18
C GLN A 105 -13.70 -8.32 -10.99
N LEU A 106 -14.63 -7.49 -10.49
CA LEU A 106 -14.89 -6.20 -11.11
C LEU A 106 -13.71 -5.25 -10.95
N LEU A 107 -13.09 -5.19 -9.76
CA LEU A 107 -11.88 -4.40 -9.55
C LEU A 107 -10.77 -4.81 -10.52
N ASP A 108 -10.56 -6.10 -10.75
CA ASP A 108 -9.56 -6.59 -11.69
C ASP A 108 -9.84 -6.11 -13.12
N LYS A 109 -11.09 -6.12 -13.56
CA LYS A 109 -11.50 -5.55 -14.87
C LYS A 109 -11.29 -4.04 -14.94
N MET A 110 -11.58 -3.32 -13.86
CA MET A 110 -11.33 -1.87 -13.78
C MET A 110 -9.84 -1.57 -13.88
N LEU A 111 -8.99 -2.34 -13.20
CA LEU A 111 -7.53 -2.21 -13.31
C LEU A 111 -7.04 -2.51 -14.72
N GLN A 112 -7.52 -3.60 -15.33
CA GLN A 112 -7.17 -3.96 -16.71
C GLN A 112 -7.54 -2.86 -17.72
N SER A 113 -8.65 -2.14 -17.52
CA SER A 113 -9.05 -1.04 -18.39
C SER A 113 -8.07 0.14 -18.42
N ILE A 114 -7.21 0.24 -17.43
CA ILE A 114 -6.13 1.24 -17.33
C ILE A 114 -4.73 0.60 -17.41
N ASN A 115 -4.64 -0.59 -17.99
CA ASN A 115 -3.39 -1.35 -18.17
C ASN A 115 -2.65 -1.66 -16.85
N LEU A 116 -3.39 -1.88 -15.77
CA LEU A 116 -2.88 -2.35 -14.49
C LEU A 116 -3.42 -3.75 -14.18
N ASP A 117 -2.71 -4.46 -13.31
CA ASP A 117 -3.14 -5.72 -12.72
C ASP A 117 -2.71 -5.78 -11.24
N ARG A 118 -3.03 -6.87 -10.55
CA ARG A 118 -2.65 -7.05 -9.13
C ARG A 118 -1.14 -6.99 -8.88
N LYS A 119 -0.30 -7.30 -9.89
CA LYS A 119 1.16 -7.23 -9.80
C LYS A 119 1.69 -5.80 -9.84
N ASN A 120 0.88 -4.85 -10.32
CA ASN A 120 1.25 -3.43 -10.43
C ASN A 120 0.74 -2.60 -9.26
N VAL A 121 -0.17 -3.13 -8.44
CA VAL A 121 -0.81 -2.43 -7.33
C VAL A 121 -0.60 -3.17 -6.01
N TYR A 122 -0.91 -2.52 -4.90
CA TYR A 122 -0.98 -3.12 -3.58
C TYR A 122 -2.37 -2.90 -3.00
N ILE A 123 -3.05 -3.97 -2.58
CA ILE A 123 -4.46 -3.95 -2.22
C ILE A 123 -4.63 -4.36 -0.76
N THR A 124 -5.40 -3.59 0.01
CA THR A 124 -5.78 -3.92 1.38
C THR A 124 -7.16 -3.34 1.73
N ASN A 125 -7.57 -3.44 2.98
CA ASN A 125 -8.82 -2.89 3.49
C ASN A 125 -8.57 -2.06 4.76
N VAL A 126 -9.57 -1.25 5.16
CA VAL A 126 -9.57 -0.49 6.41
C VAL A 126 -9.51 -1.44 7.60
N VAL A 127 -10.28 -2.53 7.57
CA VAL A 127 -10.24 -3.60 8.57
C VAL A 127 -9.80 -4.91 7.93
N ASN A 128 -9.04 -5.73 8.70
CA ASN A 128 -8.41 -6.93 8.17
C ASN A 128 -9.14 -8.23 8.53
N TYR A 129 -10.27 -8.14 9.23
CA TYR A 129 -11.14 -9.27 9.57
C TYR A 129 -12.56 -8.96 9.12
N ARG A 130 -13.24 -9.99 8.66
CA ARG A 130 -14.61 -9.89 8.14
C ARG A 130 -15.58 -9.50 9.25
N PRO A 131 -16.37 -8.40 9.09
CA PRO A 131 -17.46 -8.11 10.01
C PRO A 131 -18.56 -9.18 9.93
N PRO A 132 -19.23 -9.49 11.06
CA PRO A 132 -20.36 -10.40 11.07
C PRO A 132 -21.39 -10.03 10.00
N GLU A 133 -21.94 -11.00 9.29
CA GLU A 133 -22.97 -10.84 8.25
C GLU A 133 -22.61 -9.83 7.14
N ASN A 134 -21.31 -9.56 6.94
CA ASN A 134 -20.79 -8.53 6.01
C ASN A 134 -21.34 -7.12 6.31
N ARG A 135 -21.70 -6.80 7.55
CA ARG A 135 -22.07 -5.44 7.92
C ARG A 135 -20.89 -4.48 7.75
N ARG A 136 -21.16 -3.20 7.71
CA ARG A 136 -20.11 -2.19 7.79
C ARG A 136 -19.37 -2.29 9.13
N PRO A 137 -18.04 -2.06 9.13
CA PRO A 137 -17.29 -1.85 10.37
C PRO A 137 -17.86 -0.65 11.13
N THR A 138 -17.93 -0.76 12.45
CA THR A 138 -18.31 0.37 13.31
C THR A 138 -17.17 1.37 13.41
N ASP A 139 -17.48 2.61 13.81
CA ASP A 139 -16.46 3.65 14.03
C ASP A 139 -15.42 3.23 15.08
N ASN A 140 -15.82 2.49 16.10
CA ASN A 140 -14.91 1.96 17.12
C ASN A 140 -13.96 0.90 16.55
N GLU A 141 -14.46 0.04 15.66
CA GLU A 141 -13.65 -0.93 14.95
C GLU A 141 -12.66 -0.21 14.01
N ILE A 142 -13.13 0.75 13.23
CA ILE A 142 -12.27 1.56 12.35
C ILE A 142 -11.19 2.28 13.16
N LYS A 143 -11.54 2.97 14.25
CA LYS A 143 -10.58 3.64 15.13
C LYS A 143 -9.52 2.69 15.69
N LYS A 144 -9.92 1.45 16.01
CA LYS A 144 -8.99 0.41 16.51
C LYS A 144 -7.99 -0.03 15.44
N TYR A 145 -8.41 -0.12 14.16
CA TYR A 145 -7.56 -0.53 13.05
C TYR A 145 -6.75 0.61 12.43
N PHE A 146 -7.19 1.86 12.58
CA PHE A 146 -6.57 3.01 11.93
C PHE A 146 -5.06 3.15 12.17
N PRO A 147 -4.51 2.97 13.39
CA PRO A 147 -3.07 3.06 13.62
C PRO A 147 -2.27 2.00 12.80
N TYR A 148 -2.84 0.82 12.59
CA TYR A 148 -2.23 -0.22 11.77
C TYR A 148 -2.32 0.10 10.29
N LEU A 149 -3.46 0.66 9.83
CA LEU A 149 -3.63 1.12 8.46
C LEU A 149 -2.67 2.27 8.14
N GLU A 150 -2.54 3.25 9.03
CA GLU A 150 -1.57 4.34 8.89
C GLU A 150 -0.14 3.79 8.75
N LYS A 151 0.24 2.85 9.62
CA LYS A 151 1.55 2.18 9.53
C LYS A 151 1.72 1.38 8.24
N HIS A 152 0.66 0.75 7.76
CA HIS A 152 0.63 0.02 6.50
C HIS A 152 0.92 0.95 5.33
N ILE A 153 0.23 2.11 5.27
CA ILE A 153 0.45 3.15 4.25
C ILE A 153 1.88 3.69 4.32
N GLU A 154 2.42 3.94 5.52
CA GLU A 154 3.82 4.36 5.69
C GLU A 154 4.81 3.34 5.11
N LEU A 155 4.61 2.05 5.38
CA LEU A 155 5.49 0.98 4.92
C LEU A 155 5.44 0.81 3.41
N ILE A 156 4.27 0.88 2.80
CA ILE A 156 4.10 0.82 1.35
C ILE A 156 4.66 2.09 0.70
N ASN A 157 4.40 3.25 1.30
CA ASN A 157 4.80 4.58 0.81
C ASN A 157 4.37 4.82 -0.66
N PRO A 158 3.05 4.70 -0.95
CA PRO A 158 2.54 4.86 -2.28
C PRO A 158 2.60 6.32 -2.75
N LYS A 159 2.71 6.54 -4.06
CA LYS A 159 2.53 7.86 -4.67
C LYS A 159 1.06 8.19 -4.87
N ILE A 160 0.26 7.16 -5.13
CA ILE A 160 -1.18 7.25 -5.36
C ILE A 160 -1.89 6.28 -4.41
N LEU A 161 -2.90 6.78 -3.71
CA LEU A 161 -3.78 6.02 -2.85
C LEU A 161 -5.19 6.07 -3.43
N ILE A 162 -5.74 4.91 -3.78
CA ILE A 162 -7.10 4.79 -4.31
C ILE A 162 -8.01 4.29 -3.19
N LEU A 163 -9.02 5.07 -2.85
CA LEU A 163 -10.00 4.74 -1.81
C LEU A 163 -11.29 4.26 -2.46
N LEU A 164 -11.68 3.02 -2.16
CA LEU A 164 -12.88 2.38 -2.71
C LEU A 164 -14.03 2.43 -1.70
N GLY A 165 -14.97 3.35 -1.96
CA GLY A 165 -16.18 3.51 -1.16
C GLY A 165 -16.07 4.51 -0.02
N SER A 166 -17.22 4.77 0.62
CA SER A 166 -17.34 5.81 1.66
C SER A 166 -16.56 5.48 2.93
N THR A 167 -16.48 4.22 3.34
CA THR A 167 -15.75 3.82 4.55
C THR A 167 -14.26 4.13 4.43
N ALA A 168 -13.63 3.75 3.31
CA ALA A 168 -12.22 4.08 3.05
C ALA A 168 -11.99 5.59 2.94
N LEU A 169 -12.90 6.31 2.24
CA LEU A 169 -12.84 7.77 2.12
C LEU A 169 -12.88 8.43 3.50
N ASN A 170 -13.90 8.12 4.30
CA ASN A 170 -14.11 8.75 5.61
C ASN A 170 -12.99 8.42 6.60
N THR A 171 -12.43 7.22 6.51
CA THR A 171 -11.30 6.82 7.36
C THR A 171 -10.04 7.64 7.09
N ILE A 172 -9.77 7.98 5.84
CA ILE A 172 -8.50 8.62 5.42
C ILE A 172 -8.64 10.14 5.26
N ILE A 173 -9.75 10.61 4.69
CA ILE A 173 -9.97 12.04 4.39
C ILE A 173 -10.77 12.73 5.50
N GLY A 174 -11.72 12.01 6.11
CA GLY A 174 -12.66 12.52 7.10
C GLY A 174 -14.11 12.48 6.63
N ASN A 175 -15.03 12.68 7.58
CA ASN A 175 -16.48 12.56 7.34
C ASN A 175 -17.10 13.76 6.60
N GLU A 176 -16.34 14.80 6.35
CA GLU A 176 -16.81 16.02 5.66
C GLU A 176 -17.05 15.77 4.15
N GLU A 177 -16.37 14.74 3.59
CA GLU A 177 -16.43 14.42 2.17
C GLU A 177 -17.42 13.28 1.89
N VAL A 178 -18.38 13.56 1.01
CA VAL A 178 -19.33 12.55 0.51
C VAL A 178 -18.77 11.92 -0.77
N ILE A 179 -18.79 10.59 -0.86
CA ILE A 179 -18.18 9.82 -1.96
C ILE A 179 -18.66 10.27 -3.34
N SER A 180 -19.93 10.61 -3.51
CA SER A 180 -20.49 11.09 -4.79
C SER A 180 -19.90 12.43 -5.24
N LYS A 181 -19.45 13.27 -4.29
CA LYS A 181 -18.83 14.57 -4.55
C LYS A 181 -17.30 14.49 -4.59
N ALA A 182 -16.70 13.55 -3.83
CA ALA A 182 -15.26 13.33 -3.76
C ALA A 182 -14.72 12.49 -4.93
N ARG A 183 -15.57 11.65 -5.53
CA ARG A 183 -15.20 10.80 -6.66
C ARG A 183 -14.54 11.61 -7.79
N GLY A 184 -13.38 11.12 -8.25
CA GLY A 184 -12.62 11.75 -9.33
C GLY A 184 -11.84 13.00 -8.95
N LYS A 185 -11.97 13.50 -7.72
CA LYS A 185 -11.14 14.60 -7.22
C LYS A 185 -9.85 14.08 -6.60
N TRP A 186 -8.78 14.85 -6.77
CA TRP A 186 -7.49 14.57 -6.18
C TRP A 186 -7.31 15.34 -4.86
N PHE A 187 -6.83 14.63 -3.84
CA PHE A 187 -6.48 15.19 -2.54
C PHE A 187 -5.00 14.91 -2.26
N ALA A 188 -4.25 15.93 -1.90
CA ALA A 188 -2.90 15.74 -1.39
C ALA A 188 -2.96 15.62 0.14
N ARG A 189 -2.41 14.56 0.69
CA ARG A 189 -2.40 14.30 2.15
C ARG A 189 -1.07 13.74 2.60
N LYS A 190 -0.76 14.02 3.86
CA LYS A 190 0.31 13.37 4.60
C LYS A 190 -0.34 12.41 5.61
N ILE A 191 -0.02 11.12 5.52
CA ILE A 191 -0.51 10.07 6.41
C ILE A 191 0.71 9.49 7.09
N GLY A 192 0.84 9.73 8.41
CA GLY A 192 2.07 9.45 9.12
C GLY A 192 3.28 10.12 8.44
N LYS A 193 4.24 9.35 7.97
CA LYS A 193 5.42 9.85 7.23
C LYS A 193 5.25 9.82 5.70
N CYS A 194 4.16 9.28 5.19
CA CYS A 194 3.90 9.15 3.76
C CYS A 194 3.16 10.39 3.22
N SER A 195 3.71 11.00 2.16
CA SER A 195 3.02 12.03 1.37
C SER A 195 2.50 11.41 0.09
N THR A 196 1.19 11.43 -0.12
CA THR A 196 0.51 10.72 -1.20
C THR A 196 -0.59 11.56 -1.84
N LEU A 197 -0.85 11.32 -3.12
CA LEU A 197 -2.04 11.81 -3.81
C LEU A 197 -3.14 10.77 -3.65
N ILE A 198 -4.33 11.22 -3.30
CA ILE A 198 -5.47 10.36 -3.02
C ILE A 198 -6.56 10.63 -4.05
N ILE A 199 -7.14 9.58 -4.57
CA ILE A 199 -8.36 9.63 -5.38
C ILE A 199 -9.38 8.65 -4.80
N ALA A 200 -10.65 9.05 -4.77
CA ALA A 200 -11.75 8.20 -4.33
C ALA A 200 -12.59 7.73 -5.51
N SER A 201 -13.11 6.52 -5.41
CA SER A 201 -14.07 5.94 -6.33
C SER A 201 -15.15 5.18 -5.58
N PHE A 202 -16.26 4.87 -6.26
CA PHE A 202 -17.25 3.96 -5.71
C PHE A 202 -16.65 2.58 -5.47
N HIS A 203 -17.14 1.91 -4.44
CA HIS A 203 -16.75 0.52 -4.17
C HIS A 203 -17.31 -0.39 -5.29
N PRO A 204 -16.54 -1.37 -5.82
CA PRO A 204 -17.01 -2.25 -6.88
C PRO A 204 -18.33 -2.96 -6.55
N ALA A 205 -18.55 -3.37 -5.30
CA ALA A 205 -19.82 -3.95 -4.87
C ALA A 205 -21.01 -2.98 -4.98
N PHE A 206 -20.78 -1.67 -4.86
CA PHE A 206 -21.82 -0.66 -5.09
C PHE A 206 -22.14 -0.54 -6.58
N LEU A 207 -21.11 -0.47 -7.44
CA LEU A 207 -21.28 -0.42 -8.89
C LEU A 207 -22.03 -1.64 -9.45
N MET A 208 -21.83 -2.83 -8.86
CA MET A 208 -22.56 -4.03 -9.24
C MET A 208 -24.07 -3.94 -8.92
N ARG A 209 -24.46 -3.18 -7.89
CA ARG A 209 -25.88 -2.96 -7.53
C ARG A 209 -26.49 -1.77 -8.28
N GLN A 210 -25.66 -0.84 -8.71
CA GLN A 210 -26.05 0.37 -9.42
C GLN A 210 -25.11 0.58 -10.62
N PRO A 211 -25.28 -0.18 -11.71
CA PRO A 211 -24.36 -0.17 -12.85
C PRO A 211 -24.39 1.14 -13.66
N GLU A 212 -25.40 1.98 -13.44
CA GLU A 212 -25.55 3.29 -14.10
C GLU A 212 -24.62 4.38 -13.53
N GLN A 213 -23.90 4.11 -12.45
CA GLN A 213 -22.97 5.06 -11.79
C GLN A 213 -21.55 4.94 -12.35
#